data_eb5b8ea6bf8a0b6122da8f2689843d74
#
_entry.id   eb5b8ea6bf8a0b6122da8f2689843d74
#
_cell.length_a   1.000
_cell.length_b   1.000
_cell.length_c   1.000
_cell.angle_alpha   90.00
_cell.angle_beta   90.00
_cell.angle_gamma   90.00
#
_symmetry.space_group_name_H-M   'P 1'
#
loop_
_entity.id
_entity.type
_entity.pdbx_description
1 polymer ?
#
loop_
_entity_poly.entity_id
_entity_poly.type
_entity_poly.pdbx_seq_one_letter_code
_entity_poly.pdbx_strand_id
1 'polypeptide(L)'
;MAATRPVTGATEMAEAAFERAIDARRDDAYAARGRVRRILRHIGTFLVDWFPIFVVMFVYDAIHNRLGRLLPPAHTLPQIHVEQALFGATVPTVRMQQAFYSASHPHWWDFMALAVYTSHFVVPPLVGLALWIRSRPRYLRFMVWFIGMTTLGYLTYVLFPAVPPWLASQQGNLAPTHRLVRELWDYLGFHNMAALFSGVNVYANDVAAIPSLHAAYPLMITMFFWETSPRAVRAALALYSVAMALVLVYGAEHYLLDIVLGWLYALVTAWLVNRLWPADWRRVPLAHRTRTPSFMTNRTSRRA
;
A
#
# COMPACT_ATOMS: atom_id res chain seq x y z
N MET A 1 3.40 -71.02 -55.01
CA MET A 1 3.69 -70.77 -53.59
C MET A 1 3.97 -69.26 -53.41
N ALA A 2 2.99 -68.51 -52.93
CA ALA A 2 3.16 -67.13 -52.65
C ALA A 2 3.52 -66.97 -51.15
N ALA A 3 4.71 -66.43 -50.85
CA ALA A 3 5.16 -66.19 -49.49
C ALA A 3 4.43 -64.99 -48.92
N THR A 4 3.59 -65.19 -47.93
CA THR A 4 3.00 -64.18 -47.10
C THR A 4 4.12 -63.56 -46.20
N ARG A 5 4.52 -62.32 -46.45
CA ARG A 5 5.38 -61.56 -45.56
C ARG A 5 4.64 -61.19 -44.25
N PRO A 6 5.29 -61.29 -43.11
CA PRO A 6 4.59 -61.01 -41.83
C PRO A 6 4.28 -59.53 -41.64
N VAL A 7 3.07 -59.23 -41.31
CA VAL A 7 2.48 -57.89 -40.99
C VAL A 7 2.88 -57.45 -39.57
N THR A 8 3.81 -58.14 -38.91
CA THR A 8 4.13 -57.96 -37.49
C THR A 8 4.84 -56.63 -37.14
N GLY A 9 5.66 -56.05 -38.02
CA GLY A 9 6.42 -54.86 -37.68
C GLY A 9 5.62 -53.52 -37.62
N ALA A 10 4.55 -53.46 -38.44
CA ALA A 10 3.74 -52.20 -38.47
C ALA A 10 2.82 -52.11 -37.25
N THR A 11 2.33 -53.24 -36.74
CA THR A 11 1.48 -53.29 -35.54
C THR A 11 2.27 -53.00 -34.27
N GLU A 12 3.49 -53.50 -34.13
CA GLU A 12 4.39 -53.21 -32.99
C GLU A 12 4.82 -51.75 -32.97
N MET A 13 5.09 -51.15 -34.13
CA MET A 13 5.40 -49.72 -34.22
C MET A 13 4.21 -48.82 -33.84
N ALA A 14 2.99 -49.21 -34.25
CA ALA A 14 1.76 -48.49 -33.90
C ALA A 14 1.46 -48.55 -32.38
N GLU A 15 1.68 -49.74 -31.80
CA GLU A 15 1.47 -50.00 -30.37
C GLU A 15 2.47 -49.18 -29.52
N ALA A 16 3.75 -49.21 -29.91
CA ALA A 16 4.80 -48.40 -29.26
C ALA A 16 4.59 -46.87 -29.45
N ALA A 17 3.98 -46.43 -30.54
CA ALA A 17 3.61 -45.02 -30.74
C ALA A 17 2.42 -44.61 -29.87
N PHE A 18 1.44 -45.51 -29.73
CA PHE A 18 0.25 -45.31 -28.88
C PHE A 18 0.64 -45.25 -27.38
N GLU A 19 1.49 -46.18 -26.92
CA GLU A 19 2.00 -46.16 -25.54
C GLU A 19 2.75 -44.87 -25.24
N ARG A 20 3.65 -44.44 -26.16
CA ARG A 20 4.36 -43.14 -26.01
C ARG A 20 3.41 -41.95 -25.95
N ALA A 21 2.31 -41.97 -26.72
CA ALA A 21 1.30 -40.92 -26.69
C ALA A 21 0.52 -40.88 -25.35
N ILE A 22 0.24 -42.07 -24.77
CA ILE A 22 -0.39 -42.17 -23.45
C ILE A 22 0.56 -41.62 -22.36
N ASP A 23 1.82 -42.01 -22.37
CA ASP A 23 2.80 -41.58 -21.39
C ASP A 23 3.03 -40.05 -21.48
N ALA A 24 3.15 -39.50 -22.68
CA ALA A 24 3.23 -38.06 -22.90
C ALA A 24 2.01 -37.32 -22.32
N ARG A 25 0.80 -37.81 -22.53
CA ARG A 25 -0.44 -37.22 -21.94
C ARG A 25 -0.45 -37.33 -20.42
N ARG A 26 0.06 -38.43 -19.85
CA ARG A 26 0.19 -38.58 -18.38
C ARG A 26 1.18 -37.53 -17.81
N ASP A 27 2.34 -37.39 -18.44
CA ASP A 27 3.38 -36.45 -18.02
C ASP A 27 2.87 -34.99 -18.09
N ASP A 28 2.14 -34.65 -19.16
CA ASP A 28 1.49 -33.35 -19.30
C ASP A 28 0.43 -33.11 -18.21
N ALA A 29 -0.36 -34.12 -17.87
CA ALA A 29 -1.35 -34.04 -16.81
C ALA A 29 -0.70 -33.87 -15.41
N TYR A 30 0.40 -34.60 -15.14
CA TYR A 30 1.16 -34.46 -13.91
C TYR A 30 1.82 -33.07 -13.82
N ALA A 31 2.40 -32.56 -14.91
CA ALA A 31 2.97 -31.23 -14.98
C ALA A 31 1.91 -30.14 -14.78
N ALA A 32 0.73 -30.30 -15.36
CA ALA A 32 -0.39 -29.39 -15.18
C ALA A 32 -0.88 -29.36 -13.71
N ARG A 33 -1.06 -30.54 -13.09
CA ARG A 33 -1.41 -30.63 -11.65
C ARG A 33 -0.35 -30.01 -10.77
N GLY A 34 0.93 -30.19 -11.06
CA GLY A 34 2.04 -29.56 -10.37
C GLY A 34 2.01 -28.02 -10.46
N ARG A 35 1.67 -27.49 -11.63
CA ARG A 35 1.49 -26.04 -11.85
C ARG A 35 0.31 -25.50 -11.04
N VAL A 36 -0.86 -26.14 -11.10
CA VAL A 36 -2.04 -25.74 -10.34
C VAL A 36 -1.77 -25.74 -8.84
N ARG A 37 -1.19 -26.81 -8.31
CA ARG A 37 -0.83 -26.91 -6.88
C ARG A 37 0.14 -25.79 -6.45
N ARG A 38 1.09 -25.42 -7.32
CA ARG A 38 2.02 -24.31 -7.06
C ARG A 38 1.28 -22.98 -7.02
N ILE A 39 0.39 -22.72 -7.98
CA ILE A 39 -0.43 -21.50 -8.03
C ILE A 39 -1.29 -21.40 -6.76
N LEU A 40 -2.02 -22.45 -6.41
CA LEU A 40 -2.87 -22.47 -5.21
C LEU A 40 -2.07 -22.22 -3.92
N ARG A 41 -0.85 -22.79 -3.83
CA ARG A 41 0.04 -22.52 -2.71
C ARG A 41 0.46 -21.03 -2.65
N HIS A 42 0.80 -20.42 -3.78
CA HIS A 42 1.15 -18.99 -3.82
C HIS A 42 -0.04 -18.11 -3.44
N ILE A 43 -1.24 -18.42 -3.95
CA ILE A 43 -2.46 -17.71 -3.57
C ILE A 43 -2.73 -17.87 -2.07
N GLY A 44 -2.66 -19.09 -1.53
CA GLY A 44 -2.84 -19.32 -0.10
C GLY A 44 -1.83 -18.56 0.76
N THR A 45 -0.56 -18.57 0.36
CA THR A 45 0.48 -17.79 1.06
C THR A 45 0.21 -16.29 1.00
N PHE A 46 -0.21 -15.78 -0.17
CA PHE A 46 -0.58 -14.38 -0.32
C PHE A 46 -1.72 -13.99 0.62
N LEU A 47 -2.80 -14.77 0.60
CA LEU A 47 -3.96 -14.50 1.46
C LEU A 47 -3.61 -14.50 2.95
N VAL A 48 -2.83 -15.48 3.41
CA VAL A 48 -2.39 -15.57 4.81
C VAL A 48 -1.48 -14.38 5.17
N ASP A 49 -0.53 -14.02 4.30
CA ASP A 49 0.42 -12.94 4.58
C ASP A 49 -0.24 -11.56 4.60
N TRP A 50 -1.29 -11.33 3.79
CA TRP A 50 -2.00 -10.05 3.72
C TRP A 50 -3.22 -9.98 4.64
N PHE A 51 -3.69 -11.11 5.17
CA PHE A 51 -4.86 -11.18 6.04
C PHE A 51 -4.78 -10.23 7.27
N PRO A 52 -3.64 -10.09 7.98
CA PRO A 52 -3.58 -9.25 9.16
C PRO A 52 -3.96 -7.79 8.91
N ILE A 53 -3.56 -7.19 7.78
CA ILE A 53 -3.92 -5.81 7.48
C ILE A 53 -5.42 -5.66 7.21
N PHE A 54 -6.02 -6.62 6.48
CA PHE A 54 -7.46 -6.61 6.26
C PHE A 54 -8.24 -6.76 7.56
N VAL A 55 -7.75 -7.56 8.52
CA VAL A 55 -8.35 -7.67 9.85
C VAL A 55 -8.31 -6.33 10.57
N VAL A 56 -7.16 -5.65 10.59
CA VAL A 56 -7.03 -4.33 11.24
C VAL A 56 -7.98 -3.31 10.62
N MET A 57 -8.04 -3.26 9.28
CA MET A 57 -8.95 -2.35 8.57
C MET A 57 -10.40 -2.68 8.86
N PHE A 58 -10.79 -3.95 8.80
CA PHE A 58 -12.17 -4.38 9.07
C PHE A 58 -12.59 -4.12 10.53
N VAL A 59 -11.72 -4.40 11.49
CA VAL A 59 -12.00 -4.15 12.92
C VAL A 59 -12.20 -2.66 13.16
N TYR A 60 -11.33 -1.82 12.60
CA TYR A 60 -11.48 -0.37 12.70
C TYR A 60 -12.80 0.11 12.10
N ASP A 61 -13.10 -0.33 10.87
CA ASP A 61 -14.35 0.00 10.16
C ASP A 61 -15.58 -0.44 10.97
N ALA A 62 -15.57 -1.65 11.51
CA ALA A 62 -16.65 -2.17 12.34
C ALA A 62 -16.84 -1.35 13.64
N ILE A 63 -15.75 -0.93 14.29
CA ILE A 63 -15.80 -0.06 15.48
C ILE A 63 -16.40 1.30 15.09
N HIS A 64 -15.86 1.93 14.04
CA HIS A 64 -16.30 3.25 13.60
C HIS A 64 -17.79 3.26 13.24
N ASN A 65 -18.23 2.32 12.42
CA ASN A 65 -19.59 2.30 11.88
C ASN A 65 -20.66 1.80 12.88
N ARG A 66 -20.32 0.83 13.74
CA ARG A 66 -21.27 0.23 14.67
C ARG A 66 -21.26 0.89 16.04
N LEU A 67 -20.11 1.34 16.49
CA LEU A 67 -19.92 1.93 17.82
C LEU A 67 -19.65 3.43 17.77
N GLY A 68 -19.73 4.07 16.60
CA GLY A 68 -19.42 5.50 16.42
C GLY A 68 -20.20 6.42 17.35
N ARG A 69 -21.45 6.06 17.70
CA ARG A 69 -22.27 6.80 18.68
C ARG A 69 -21.73 6.75 20.11
N LEU A 70 -20.88 5.77 20.43
CA LEU A 70 -20.26 5.60 21.74
C LEU A 70 -18.85 6.21 21.79
N LEU A 71 -18.32 6.66 20.65
CA LEU A 71 -17.00 7.30 20.58
C LEU A 71 -17.07 8.71 21.18
N PRO A 72 -15.94 9.24 21.67
CA PRO A 72 -15.87 10.62 22.11
C PRO A 72 -16.29 11.60 20.99
N PRO A 73 -16.84 12.79 21.34
CA PRO A 73 -17.11 13.81 20.35
C PRO A 73 -15.82 14.27 19.66
N ALA A 74 -15.90 14.59 18.37
CA ALA A 74 -14.73 14.99 17.62
C ALA A 74 -14.20 16.36 18.05
N HIS A 75 -12.90 16.45 18.24
CA HIS A 75 -12.20 17.65 18.63
C HIS A 75 -11.93 18.53 17.42
N THR A 76 -12.36 19.80 17.46
CA THR A 76 -12.15 20.78 16.39
C THR A 76 -11.13 21.85 16.80
N LEU A 77 -11.25 22.39 18.01
CA LEU A 77 -10.49 23.56 18.43
C LEU A 77 -9.01 23.29 18.81
N PRO A 78 -8.62 22.13 19.38
CA PRO A 78 -7.24 21.94 19.84
C PRO A 78 -6.20 22.14 18.72
N GLN A 79 -6.45 21.60 17.53
CA GLN A 79 -5.54 21.71 16.39
C GLN A 79 -5.44 23.16 15.90
N ILE A 80 -6.60 23.84 15.81
CA ILE A 80 -6.69 25.24 15.38
C ILE A 80 -5.91 26.13 16.35
N HIS A 81 -6.11 25.97 17.67
CA HIS A 81 -5.44 26.78 18.68
C HIS A 81 -3.91 26.57 18.67
N VAL A 82 -3.45 25.34 18.51
CA VAL A 82 -2.01 25.05 18.38
C VAL A 82 -1.43 25.72 17.15
N GLU A 83 -2.08 25.60 16.00
CA GLU A 83 -1.58 26.25 14.77
C GLU A 83 -1.65 27.77 14.84
N GLN A 84 -2.69 28.32 15.42
CA GLN A 84 -2.78 29.76 15.64
C GLN A 84 -1.71 30.29 16.59
N ALA A 85 -1.38 29.53 17.63
CA ALA A 85 -0.29 29.89 18.55
C ALA A 85 1.09 29.86 17.86
N LEU A 86 1.30 28.94 16.92
CA LEU A 86 2.57 28.78 16.20
C LEU A 86 2.71 29.73 14.99
N PHE A 87 1.63 29.94 14.26
CA PHE A 87 1.66 30.61 12.96
C PHE A 87 0.85 31.92 12.92
N GLY A 88 0.20 32.30 14.02
CA GLY A 88 -0.69 33.48 14.12
C GLY A 88 -2.14 33.17 13.74
N ALA A 89 -2.98 34.20 13.74
CA ALA A 89 -4.44 34.07 13.62
C ALA A 89 -4.93 33.23 12.43
N THR A 90 -4.20 33.21 11.32
CA THR A 90 -4.54 32.45 10.13
C THR A 90 -3.68 31.19 10.05
N VAL A 91 -4.29 30.02 10.09
CA VAL A 91 -3.61 28.72 9.99
C VAL A 91 -3.00 28.47 8.61
N PRO A 92 -1.92 27.66 8.49
CA PRO A 92 -1.21 27.40 7.23
C PRO A 92 -2.11 26.97 6.07
N THR A 93 -3.07 26.09 6.32
CA THR A 93 -4.04 25.62 5.31
C THR A 93 -4.80 26.78 4.66
N VAL A 94 -5.35 27.68 5.48
CA VAL A 94 -6.11 28.84 4.99
C VAL A 94 -5.20 29.74 4.15
N ARG A 95 -3.98 30.02 4.62
CA ARG A 95 -3.00 30.86 3.88
C ARG A 95 -2.63 30.24 2.54
N MET A 96 -2.38 28.93 2.51
CA MET A 96 -2.00 28.25 1.26
C MET A 96 -3.14 28.28 0.25
N GLN A 97 -4.37 28.05 0.69
CA GLN A 97 -5.51 28.10 -0.23
C GLN A 97 -5.82 29.53 -0.70
N GLN A 98 -5.76 30.53 0.17
CA GLN A 98 -5.92 31.92 -0.24
C GLN A 98 -4.87 32.37 -1.26
N ALA A 99 -3.65 31.82 -1.20
CA ALA A 99 -2.55 32.17 -2.10
C ALA A 99 -2.58 31.40 -3.43
N PHE A 100 -2.98 30.15 -3.44
CA PHE A 100 -2.73 29.23 -4.57
C PHE A 100 -3.97 28.56 -5.13
N TYR A 101 -5.11 28.54 -4.44
CA TYR A 101 -6.31 27.84 -4.86
C TYR A 101 -7.29 28.75 -5.56
N SER A 102 -7.91 28.25 -6.64
CA SER A 102 -9.02 28.90 -7.36
C SER A 102 -10.08 27.87 -7.70
N ALA A 103 -11.28 28.02 -7.15
CA ALA A 103 -12.40 27.12 -7.41
C ALA A 103 -12.88 27.15 -8.89
N SER A 104 -12.73 28.29 -9.57
CA SER A 104 -13.19 28.46 -10.96
C SER A 104 -12.20 27.98 -12.00
N HIS A 105 -10.91 27.96 -11.69
CA HIS A 105 -9.83 27.63 -12.62
C HIS A 105 -8.74 26.79 -11.92
N PRO A 106 -8.92 25.46 -11.89
CA PRO A 106 -7.87 24.59 -11.32
C PRO A 106 -6.56 24.76 -12.09
N HIS A 107 -5.45 24.84 -11.33
CA HIS A 107 -4.10 24.97 -11.87
C HIS A 107 -3.46 23.59 -12.03
N TRP A 108 -2.35 23.49 -12.75
CA TRP A 108 -1.63 22.22 -12.94
C TRP A 108 -1.13 21.62 -11.61
N TRP A 109 -0.77 22.45 -10.63
CA TRP A 109 -0.35 21.96 -9.30
C TRP A 109 -1.47 21.35 -8.48
N ASP A 110 -2.74 21.69 -8.74
CA ASP A 110 -3.90 21.07 -8.11
C ASP A 110 -4.00 19.61 -8.53
N PHE A 111 -3.78 19.32 -9.82
CA PHE A 111 -3.75 17.94 -10.35
C PHE A 111 -2.51 17.18 -9.85
N MET A 112 -1.37 17.83 -9.68
CA MET A 112 -0.21 17.23 -9.02
C MET A 112 -0.50 16.89 -7.57
N ALA A 113 -1.19 17.79 -6.86
CA ALA A 113 -1.63 17.55 -5.48
C ALA A 113 -2.59 16.35 -5.40
N LEU A 114 -3.57 16.26 -6.31
CA LEU A 114 -4.47 15.12 -6.42
C LEU A 114 -3.70 13.80 -6.66
N ALA A 115 -2.73 13.81 -7.56
CA ALA A 115 -1.90 12.64 -7.87
C ALA A 115 -1.06 12.19 -6.66
N VAL A 116 -0.40 13.13 -5.97
CA VAL A 116 0.39 12.85 -4.76
C VAL A 116 -0.53 12.32 -3.65
N TYR A 117 -1.67 12.96 -3.39
CA TYR A 117 -2.65 12.48 -2.42
C TYR A 117 -3.12 11.06 -2.73
N THR A 118 -3.57 10.82 -3.96
CA THR A 118 -4.10 9.51 -4.39
C THR A 118 -3.03 8.42 -4.31
N SER A 119 -1.74 8.77 -4.47
CA SER A 119 -0.63 7.82 -4.36
C SER A 119 -0.54 7.15 -3.00
N HIS A 120 -1.09 7.77 -1.93
CA HIS A 120 -1.18 7.16 -0.60
C HIS A 120 -1.88 5.79 -0.61
N PHE A 121 -2.91 5.63 -1.41
CA PHE A 121 -3.67 4.37 -1.50
C PHE A 121 -2.97 3.31 -2.37
N VAL A 122 -2.04 3.72 -3.20
CA VAL A 122 -1.38 2.89 -4.21
C VAL A 122 0.04 2.50 -3.80
N VAL A 123 0.84 3.46 -3.34
CA VAL A 123 2.28 3.24 -3.09
C VAL A 123 2.55 2.23 -1.97
N PRO A 124 1.94 2.31 -0.77
CA PRO A 124 2.23 1.36 0.29
C PRO A 124 1.89 -0.10 -0.08
N PRO A 125 0.70 -0.43 -0.64
CA PRO A 125 0.42 -1.80 -1.08
C PRO A 125 1.32 -2.26 -2.23
N LEU A 126 1.71 -1.40 -3.17
CA LEU A 126 2.65 -1.76 -4.23
C LEU A 126 4.05 -2.05 -3.68
N VAL A 127 4.53 -1.28 -2.70
CA VAL A 127 5.80 -1.55 -2.01
C VAL A 127 5.71 -2.89 -1.27
N GLY A 128 4.62 -3.13 -0.53
CA GLY A 128 4.37 -4.41 0.13
C GLY A 128 4.38 -5.58 -0.85
N LEU A 129 3.67 -5.46 -1.98
CA LEU A 129 3.64 -6.48 -3.03
C LEU A 129 5.02 -6.72 -3.65
N ALA A 130 5.75 -5.65 -3.97
CA ALA A 130 7.11 -5.76 -4.52
C ALA A 130 8.07 -6.47 -3.55
N LEU A 131 7.98 -6.19 -2.26
CA LEU A 131 8.75 -6.86 -1.22
C LEU A 131 8.30 -8.31 -1.06
N TRP A 132 7.01 -8.62 -1.07
CA TRP A 132 6.46 -9.97 -0.98
C TRP A 132 6.97 -10.86 -2.10
N ILE A 133 7.04 -10.34 -3.33
CA ILE A 133 7.56 -11.06 -4.50
C ILE A 133 9.07 -11.27 -4.41
N ARG A 134 9.82 -10.27 -3.89
CA ARG A 134 11.29 -10.25 -3.96
C ARG A 134 11.99 -10.76 -2.70
N SER A 135 11.42 -10.51 -1.52
CA SER A 135 12.08 -10.85 -0.26
C SER A 135 11.09 -10.95 0.89
N ARG A 136 10.63 -12.17 1.18
CA ARG A 136 9.68 -12.41 2.28
C ARG A 136 10.15 -11.85 3.63
N PRO A 137 11.43 -11.95 4.07
CA PRO A 137 11.85 -11.37 5.34
C PRO A 137 11.68 -9.85 5.39
N ARG A 138 12.00 -9.14 4.28
CA ARG A 138 11.80 -7.70 4.18
C ARG A 138 10.32 -7.34 4.15
N TYR A 139 9.51 -8.13 3.44
CA TYR A 139 8.06 -7.99 3.42
C TYR A 139 7.46 -8.08 4.83
N LEU A 140 7.78 -9.15 5.57
CA LEU A 140 7.25 -9.35 6.92
C LEU A 140 7.61 -8.18 7.84
N ARG A 141 8.84 -7.69 7.77
CA ARG A 141 9.25 -6.53 8.55
C ARG A 141 8.52 -5.25 8.14
N PHE A 142 8.37 -5.02 6.84
CA PHE A 142 7.58 -3.90 6.32
C PHE A 142 6.14 -3.95 6.82
N MET A 143 5.51 -5.13 6.77
CA MET A 143 4.14 -5.33 7.23
C MET A 143 3.98 -5.13 8.74
N VAL A 144 4.96 -5.55 9.55
CA VAL A 144 4.93 -5.28 11.01
C VAL A 144 4.99 -3.77 11.28
N TRP A 145 5.82 -3.01 10.56
CA TRP A 145 5.82 -1.55 10.68
C TRP A 145 4.49 -0.95 10.24
N PHE A 146 4.02 -1.36 9.06
CA PHE A 146 2.81 -0.84 8.45
C PHE A 146 1.59 -1.12 9.33
N ILE A 147 1.38 -2.38 9.74
CA ILE A 147 0.27 -2.79 10.59
C ILE A 147 0.36 -2.13 11.98
N GLY A 148 1.55 -2.13 12.59
CA GLY A 148 1.75 -1.51 13.90
C GLY A 148 1.43 -0.02 13.88
N MET A 149 1.92 0.73 12.90
CA MET A 149 1.63 2.15 12.74
C MET A 149 0.16 2.42 12.44
N THR A 150 -0.45 1.63 11.54
CA THR A 150 -1.88 1.71 11.22
C THR A 150 -2.74 1.45 12.45
N THR A 151 -2.43 0.41 13.22
CA THR A 151 -3.16 0.06 14.44
C THR A 151 -3.07 1.18 15.48
N LEU A 152 -1.87 1.74 15.71
CA LEU A 152 -1.69 2.86 16.62
C LEU A 152 -2.46 4.10 16.16
N GLY A 153 -2.44 4.41 14.86
CA GLY A 153 -3.22 5.50 14.28
C GLY A 153 -4.73 5.30 14.47
N TYR A 154 -5.23 4.12 14.12
CA TYR A 154 -6.64 3.78 14.28
C TYR A 154 -7.09 3.80 15.74
N LEU A 155 -6.25 3.33 16.66
CA LEU A 155 -6.52 3.45 18.10
C LEU A 155 -6.66 4.92 18.51
N THR A 156 -5.81 5.78 18.00
CA THR A 156 -5.91 7.24 18.27
C THR A 156 -7.19 7.82 17.68
N TYR A 157 -7.59 7.46 16.47
CA TYR A 157 -8.85 7.93 15.87
C TYR A 157 -10.09 7.54 16.68
N VAL A 158 -10.04 6.38 17.34
CA VAL A 158 -11.12 5.94 18.24
C VAL A 158 -11.10 6.71 19.56
N LEU A 159 -9.92 6.93 20.12
CA LEU A 159 -9.77 7.58 21.44
C LEU A 159 -9.82 9.11 21.39
N PHE A 160 -9.40 9.68 20.28
CA PHE A 160 -9.33 11.12 20.05
C PHE A 160 -9.74 11.46 18.62
N PRO A 161 -11.04 11.33 18.27
CA PRO A 161 -11.54 11.78 16.97
C PRO A 161 -11.26 13.26 16.77
N ALA A 162 -10.73 13.65 15.60
CA ALA A 162 -10.28 15.00 15.33
C ALA A 162 -10.76 15.48 13.97
N VAL A 163 -11.27 16.71 13.91
CA VAL A 163 -11.87 17.30 12.71
C VAL A 163 -10.79 17.87 11.79
N PRO A 164 -10.75 17.52 10.49
CA PRO A 164 -9.82 18.10 9.53
C PRO A 164 -10.19 19.56 9.16
N PRO A 165 -9.24 20.32 8.56
CA PRO A 165 -9.47 21.75 8.23
C PRO A 165 -10.70 21.99 7.37
N TRP A 166 -10.96 21.19 6.33
CA TRP A 166 -12.13 21.37 5.46
C TRP A 166 -13.45 21.25 6.22
N LEU A 167 -13.55 20.30 7.17
CA LEU A 167 -14.77 20.11 7.96
C LEU A 167 -14.90 21.19 9.05
N ALA A 168 -13.78 21.61 9.67
CA ALA A 168 -13.77 22.72 10.61
C ALA A 168 -14.24 24.05 9.95
N SER A 169 -13.88 24.25 8.69
CA SER A 169 -14.35 25.37 7.87
C SER A 169 -15.87 25.28 7.63
N GLN A 170 -16.40 24.11 7.28
CA GLN A 170 -17.84 23.91 7.12
C GLN A 170 -18.62 24.12 8.42
N GLN A 171 -18.01 23.83 9.56
CA GLN A 171 -18.59 24.09 10.89
C GLN A 171 -18.47 25.55 11.34
N GLY A 172 -17.85 26.44 10.54
CA GLY A 172 -17.64 27.84 10.87
C GLY A 172 -16.50 28.11 11.86
N ASN A 173 -15.65 27.13 12.16
CA ASN A 173 -14.51 27.27 13.07
C ASN A 173 -13.24 27.77 12.38
N LEU A 174 -13.19 27.76 11.05
CA LEU A 174 -12.12 28.30 10.21
C LEU A 174 -12.67 29.17 9.11
N ALA A 175 -11.82 30.06 8.58
CA ALA A 175 -12.10 30.75 7.33
C ALA A 175 -12.35 29.74 6.21
N PRO A 176 -13.12 30.11 5.15
CA PRO A 176 -13.49 29.19 4.07
C PRO A 176 -12.27 28.47 3.50
N THR A 177 -12.33 27.15 3.50
CA THR A 177 -11.37 26.25 2.86
C THR A 177 -12.12 25.17 2.07
N HIS A 178 -11.47 24.71 1.02
CA HIS A 178 -12.04 23.77 0.06
C HIS A 178 -11.37 22.40 0.20
N ARG A 179 -12.17 21.33 0.11
CA ARG A 179 -11.64 19.95 0.05
C ARG A 179 -11.16 19.66 -1.36
N LEU A 180 -9.89 20.03 -1.66
CA LEU A 180 -9.30 19.97 -3.00
C LEU A 180 -9.53 18.65 -3.72
N VAL A 181 -9.29 17.54 -3.03
CA VAL A 181 -9.36 16.19 -3.62
C VAL A 181 -10.77 15.89 -4.15
N ARG A 182 -11.80 16.22 -3.38
CA ARG A 182 -13.20 16.03 -3.78
C ARG A 182 -13.56 16.90 -4.98
N GLU A 183 -13.22 18.19 -4.92
CA GLU A 183 -13.58 19.15 -5.96
C GLU A 183 -12.89 18.84 -7.29
N LEU A 184 -11.65 18.35 -7.26
CA LEU A 184 -10.93 17.94 -8.48
C LEU A 184 -11.48 16.66 -9.09
N TRP A 185 -11.90 15.67 -8.29
CA TRP A 185 -12.59 14.51 -8.84
C TRP A 185 -13.91 14.88 -9.50
N ASP A 186 -14.68 15.80 -8.89
CA ASP A 186 -15.91 16.34 -9.49
C ASP A 186 -15.60 17.11 -10.78
N TYR A 187 -14.58 17.95 -10.79
CA TYR A 187 -14.13 18.69 -11.98
C TYR A 187 -13.72 17.78 -13.15
N LEU A 188 -13.09 16.65 -12.85
CA LEU A 188 -12.71 15.64 -13.85
C LEU A 188 -13.88 14.76 -14.29
N GLY A 189 -15.09 14.94 -13.75
CA GLY A 189 -16.28 14.12 -14.06
C GLY A 189 -16.32 12.77 -13.34
N PHE A 190 -15.41 12.49 -12.41
CA PHE A 190 -15.41 11.26 -11.63
C PHE A 190 -16.22 11.38 -10.34
N HIS A 191 -17.51 11.65 -10.47
CA HIS A 191 -18.42 11.91 -9.33
C HIS A 191 -18.49 10.75 -8.32
N ASN A 192 -18.35 9.50 -8.77
CA ASN A 192 -18.27 8.35 -7.86
C ASN A 192 -17.02 8.40 -6.99
N MET A 193 -15.87 8.84 -7.53
CA MET A 193 -14.65 9.04 -6.76
C MET A 193 -14.80 10.21 -5.80
N ALA A 194 -15.38 11.33 -6.24
CA ALA A 194 -15.70 12.45 -5.36
C ALA A 194 -16.63 12.04 -4.21
N ALA A 195 -17.62 11.18 -4.49
CA ALA A 195 -18.52 10.64 -3.48
C ALA A 195 -17.83 9.79 -2.41
N LEU A 196 -16.73 9.10 -2.75
CA LEU A 196 -15.91 8.38 -1.75
C LEU A 196 -15.30 9.34 -0.71
N PHE A 197 -15.12 10.61 -1.06
CA PHE A 197 -14.58 11.66 -0.19
C PHE A 197 -15.67 12.59 0.38
N SER A 198 -16.96 12.25 0.27
CA SER A 198 -18.04 13.16 0.64
C SER A 198 -18.68 12.89 2.00
N GLY A 199 -18.05 12.09 2.86
CA GLY A 199 -18.57 11.81 4.22
C GLY A 199 -19.88 11.00 4.29
N VAL A 200 -20.51 10.74 3.14
CA VAL A 200 -21.72 9.91 3.03
C VAL A 200 -21.39 8.42 2.97
N ASN A 201 -20.12 8.10 2.73
CA ASN A 201 -19.67 6.72 2.61
C ASN A 201 -19.22 6.14 3.95
N VAL A 202 -19.73 4.96 4.22
CA VAL A 202 -19.43 4.09 5.38
C VAL A 202 -17.93 3.86 5.60
N TYR A 203 -17.10 4.07 4.56
CA TYR A 203 -15.64 3.82 4.59
C TYR A 203 -14.77 5.07 4.85
N ALA A 204 -15.34 6.28 4.86
CA ALA A 204 -14.60 7.50 5.12
C ALA A 204 -14.85 7.97 6.56
N ASN A 205 -13.84 7.97 7.40
CA ASN A 205 -13.94 8.60 8.71
C ASN A 205 -13.52 10.07 8.62
N ASP A 206 -14.49 10.95 8.50
CA ASP A 206 -14.27 12.40 8.36
C ASP A 206 -13.65 13.06 9.60
N VAL A 207 -13.52 12.34 10.70
CA VAL A 207 -12.93 12.83 11.96
C VAL A 207 -11.65 12.07 12.35
N ALA A 208 -10.96 11.48 11.37
CA ALA A 208 -9.69 10.79 11.53
C ALA A 208 -8.49 11.69 11.15
N ALA A 209 -8.43 12.91 11.66
CA ALA A 209 -7.36 13.84 11.30
C ALA A 209 -6.04 13.55 12.05
N ILE A 210 -6.07 13.18 13.34
CA ILE A 210 -4.88 12.98 14.18
C ILE A 210 -4.68 11.50 14.56
N PRO A 211 -3.49 10.92 14.31
CA PRO A 211 -2.36 11.43 13.51
C PRO A 211 -2.59 11.27 12.01
N SER A 212 -1.92 12.05 11.15
CA SER A 212 -2.00 11.84 9.70
C SER A 212 -1.26 10.57 9.26
N LEU A 213 -2.00 9.50 8.97
CA LEU A 213 -1.43 8.30 8.35
C LEU A 213 -1.03 8.54 6.89
N HIS A 214 -1.65 9.51 6.20
CA HIS A 214 -1.23 9.94 4.87
C HIS A 214 0.22 10.46 4.85
N ALA A 215 0.61 11.22 5.86
CA ALA A 215 1.99 11.71 6.02
C ALA A 215 2.93 10.63 6.58
N ALA A 216 2.42 9.75 7.43
CA ALA A 216 3.23 8.73 8.11
C ALA A 216 3.75 7.64 7.16
N TYR A 217 2.94 7.15 6.20
CA TYR A 217 3.35 6.07 5.29
C TYR A 217 4.49 6.47 4.34
N PRO A 218 4.50 7.64 3.69
CA PRO A 218 5.65 8.07 2.90
C PRO A 218 6.94 8.14 3.71
N LEU A 219 6.88 8.68 4.94
CA LEU A 219 8.05 8.73 5.82
C LEU A 219 8.50 7.32 6.25
N MET A 220 7.58 6.44 6.59
CA MET A 220 7.88 5.04 6.90
C MET A 220 8.59 4.35 5.74
N ILE A 221 8.12 4.51 4.50
CA ILE A 221 8.75 3.96 3.30
C ILE A 221 10.14 4.55 3.11
N THR A 222 10.28 5.87 3.28
CA THR A 222 11.57 6.57 3.21
C THR A 222 12.56 5.97 4.20
N MET A 223 12.18 5.80 5.46
CA MET A 223 13.04 5.23 6.50
C MET A 223 13.36 3.76 6.24
N PHE A 224 12.37 2.96 5.76
CA PHE A 224 12.57 1.56 5.46
C PHE A 224 13.65 1.33 4.39
N PHE A 225 13.67 2.18 3.37
CA PHE A 225 14.64 2.07 2.28
C PHE A 225 15.89 2.93 2.46
N TRP A 226 15.98 3.75 3.49
CA TRP A 226 17.04 4.76 3.64
C TRP A 226 18.45 4.20 3.51
N GLU A 227 18.76 3.15 4.24
CA GLU A 227 20.12 2.59 4.27
C GLU A 227 20.45 1.71 3.05
N THR A 228 19.43 1.19 2.37
CA THR A 228 19.61 0.23 1.27
C THR A 228 19.52 0.88 -0.12
N SER A 229 19.19 2.16 -0.20
CA SER A 229 18.97 2.88 -1.46
C SER A 229 20.10 3.84 -1.80
N PRO A 230 20.39 4.07 -3.10
CA PRO A 230 21.32 5.10 -3.53
C PRO A 230 20.80 6.51 -3.19
N ARG A 231 21.70 7.49 -3.17
CA ARG A 231 21.38 8.88 -2.77
C ARG A 231 20.20 9.47 -3.53
N ALA A 232 20.12 9.25 -4.83
CA ALA A 232 19.02 9.78 -5.66
C ALA A 232 17.65 9.23 -5.23
N VAL A 233 17.56 7.92 -4.91
CA VAL A 233 16.32 7.29 -4.43
C VAL A 233 15.96 7.81 -3.03
N ARG A 234 16.94 7.99 -2.13
CA ARG A 234 16.69 8.61 -0.81
C ARG A 234 16.12 10.01 -0.95
N ALA A 235 16.72 10.83 -1.83
CA ALA A 235 16.23 12.18 -2.10
C ALA A 235 14.82 12.17 -2.66
N ALA A 236 14.51 11.28 -3.61
CA ALA A 236 13.17 11.13 -4.18
C ALA A 236 12.13 10.71 -3.14
N LEU A 237 12.45 9.75 -2.26
CA LEU A 237 11.56 9.31 -1.18
C LEU A 237 11.35 10.41 -0.12
N ALA A 238 12.40 11.14 0.24
CA ALA A 238 12.30 12.28 1.15
C ALA A 238 11.43 13.39 0.53
N LEU A 239 11.67 13.72 -0.75
CA LEU A 239 10.85 14.69 -1.49
C LEU A 239 9.38 14.25 -1.55
N TYR A 240 9.12 12.97 -1.78
CA TYR A 240 7.75 12.42 -1.75
C TYR A 240 7.09 12.60 -0.39
N SER A 241 7.81 12.36 0.72
CA SER A 241 7.28 12.58 2.07
C SER A 241 6.94 14.04 2.35
N VAL A 242 7.80 14.98 1.90
CA VAL A 242 7.57 16.42 2.02
C VAL A 242 6.42 16.86 1.10
N ALA A 243 6.40 16.39 -0.14
CA ALA A 243 5.32 16.70 -1.09
C ALA A 243 3.96 16.25 -0.55
N MET A 244 3.87 15.04 0.03
CA MET A 244 2.65 14.58 0.68
C MET A 244 2.23 15.51 1.81
N ALA A 245 3.15 15.92 2.69
CA ALA A 245 2.86 16.85 3.77
C ALA A 245 2.29 18.19 3.26
N LEU A 246 2.93 18.78 2.24
CA LEU A 246 2.47 20.04 1.64
C LEU A 246 1.09 19.90 0.99
N VAL A 247 0.86 18.80 0.27
CA VAL A 247 -0.42 18.50 -0.39
C VAL A 247 -1.55 18.33 0.62
N LEU A 248 -1.30 17.69 1.74
CA LEU A 248 -2.29 17.49 2.80
C LEU A 248 -2.73 18.81 3.45
N VAL A 249 -1.79 19.73 3.70
CA VAL A 249 -2.09 21.05 4.22
C VAL A 249 -2.83 21.88 3.16
N TYR A 250 -2.33 21.91 1.93
CA TYR A 250 -2.93 22.64 0.82
C TYR A 250 -4.34 22.14 0.49
N GLY A 251 -4.53 20.83 0.48
CA GLY A 251 -5.81 20.16 0.19
C GLY A 251 -6.86 20.27 1.30
N ALA A 252 -6.52 20.92 2.44
CA ALA A 252 -7.34 21.02 3.65
C ALA A 252 -7.70 19.66 4.28
N GLU A 253 -6.94 18.60 3.99
CA GLU A 253 -7.18 17.26 4.56
C GLU A 253 -6.59 17.13 5.98
N HIS A 254 -5.48 17.84 6.27
CA HIS A 254 -4.80 17.77 7.56
C HIS A 254 -4.20 19.11 7.98
N TYR A 255 -4.16 19.34 9.29
CA TYR A 255 -3.33 20.38 9.90
C TYR A 255 -1.84 19.98 9.87
N LEU A 256 -0.94 20.93 9.95
CA LEU A 256 0.49 20.66 10.07
C LEU A 256 0.80 19.86 11.34
N LEU A 257 0.06 20.11 12.42
CA LEU A 257 0.15 19.34 13.67
C LEU A 257 -0.13 17.85 13.44
N ASP A 258 -1.15 17.52 12.67
CA ASP A 258 -1.50 16.12 12.37
C ASP A 258 -0.39 15.39 11.63
N ILE A 259 0.29 16.12 10.72
CA ILE A 259 1.42 15.63 9.94
C ILE A 259 2.62 15.36 10.82
N VAL A 260 2.99 16.31 11.69
CA VAL A 260 4.10 16.15 12.64
C VAL A 260 3.85 14.97 13.57
N LEU A 261 2.63 14.81 14.07
CA LEU A 261 2.26 13.64 14.87
C LEU A 261 2.30 12.36 14.05
N GLY A 262 1.85 12.35 12.81
CA GLY A 262 1.97 11.21 11.89
C GLY A 262 3.43 10.79 11.68
N TRP A 263 4.33 11.75 11.49
CA TRP A 263 5.77 11.50 11.39
C TRP A 263 6.34 10.95 12.70
N LEU A 264 5.91 11.47 13.85
CA LEU A 264 6.30 10.92 15.15
C LEU A 264 5.86 9.47 15.31
N TYR A 265 4.65 9.12 14.88
CA TYR A 265 4.16 7.72 14.88
C TYR A 265 5.04 6.83 14.00
N ALA A 266 5.44 7.29 12.82
CA ALA A 266 6.36 6.57 11.96
C ALA A 266 7.72 6.33 12.63
N LEU A 267 8.29 7.34 13.29
CA LEU A 267 9.56 7.26 14.04
C LEU A 267 9.46 6.30 15.24
N VAL A 268 8.41 6.44 16.05
CA VAL A 268 8.19 5.59 17.23
C VAL A 268 7.98 4.14 16.82
N THR A 269 7.18 3.88 15.79
CA THR A 269 6.96 2.52 15.30
C THR A 269 8.24 1.92 14.74
N ALA A 270 9.03 2.70 14.00
CA ALA A 270 10.35 2.28 13.53
C ALA A 270 11.28 1.90 14.68
N TRP A 271 11.33 2.72 15.70
CA TRP A 271 12.14 2.47 16.90
C TRP A 271 11.69 1.19 17.62
N LEU A 272 10.38 1.03 17.85
CA LEU A 272 9.81 -0.16 18.48
C LEU A 272 10.13 -1.44 17.69
N VAL A 273 9.88 -1.44 16.37
CA VAL A 273 10.16 -2.61 15.53
C VAL A 273 11.65 -2.92 15.50
N ASN A 274 12.52 -1.93 15.44
CA ASN A 274 13.97 -2.13 15.49
C ASN A 274 14.43 -2.68 16.86
N ARG A 275 13.80 -2.25 17.93
CA ARG A 275 14.13 -2.69 19.29
C ARG A 275 13.65 -4.11 19.58
N LEU A 276 12.42 -4.44 19.14
CA LEU A 276 11.79 -5.73 19.41
C LEU A 276 12.21 -6.82 18.43
N TRP A 277 12.60 -6.42 17.22
CA TRP A 277 13.04 -7.33 16.18
C TRP A 277 14.37 -6.86 15.55
N PRO A 278 15.50 -7.03 16.26
CA PRO A 278 16.81 -6.52 15.83
C PRO A 278 17.45 -7.30 14.69
N ALA A 279 16.73 -8.22 14.03
CA ALA A 279 17.25 -9.05 12.97
C ALA A 279 17.91 -8.24 11.84
N ASP A 280 19.01 -8.76 11.32
CA ASP A 280 19.83 -8.14 10.25
C ASP A 280 19.16 -8.29 8.87
N TRP A 281 17.89 -7.90 8.79
CA TRP A 281 17.05 -7.97 7.57
C TRP A 281 17.62 -7.13 6.42
N ARG A 282 18.46 -6.14 6.74
CA ARG A 282 19.09 -5.24 5.77
C ARG A 282 20.10 -5.97 4.90
N ARG A 283 20.73 -7.03 5.43
CA ARG A 283 21.68 -7.89 4.70
C ARG A 283 21.02 -8.97 3.87
N VAL A 284 19.69 -9.18 4.01
CA VAL A 284 18.97 -10.14 3.17
C VAL A 284 18.89 -9.61 1.75
N PRO A 285 19.53 -10.25 0.74
CA PRO A 285 19.51 -9.78 -0.63
C PRO A 285 18.08 -9.77 -1.17
N LEU A 286 17.75 -8.77 -1.98
CA LEU A 286 16.60 -8.86 -2.87
C LEU A 286 16.95 -9.94 -3.90
N ALA A 287 16.37 -11.13 -3.79
CA ALA A 287 16.64 -12.23 -4.69
C ALA A 287 16.28 -11.80 -6.13
N HIS A 288 17.30 -11.52 -6.94
CA HIS A 288 17.13 -11.52 -8.39
C HIS A 288 16.76 -12.94 -8.81
N ARG A 289 15.59 -13.13 -9.36
CA ARG A 289 15.14 -14.37 -9.98
C ARG A 289 15.96 -14.62 -11.27
N THR A 290 17.21 -15.04 -11.12
CA THR A 290 18.01 -15.59 -12.22
C THR A 290 18.77 -16.79 -11.69
N ARG A 291 18.07 -17.89 -11.51
CA ARG A 291 18.68 -19.23 -11.61
C ARG A 291 17.67 -20.10 -12.37
N THR A 292 17.80 -20.11 -13.68
CA THR A 292 17.49 -21.29 -14.47
C THR A 292 18.29 -22.43 -13.89
N PRO A 293 17.67 -23.57 -13.52
CA PRO A 293 18.46 -24.73 -13.17
C PRO A 293 19.18 -25.16 -14.45
N SER A 294 20.51 -25.04 -14.47
CA SER A 294 21.32 -25.74 -15.45
C SER A 294 21.08 -27.24 -15.23
N PHE A 295 20.35 -27.87 -16.10
CA PHE A 295 20.37 -29.32 -16.23
C PHE A 295 21.78 -29.71 -16.53
N MET A 296 22.50 -30.23 -15.53
CA MET A 296 23.77 -30.95 -15.73
C MET A 296 23.42 -32.18 -16.57
N THR A 297 23.74 -32.12 -17.85
CA THR A 297 23.90 -33.30 -18.71
C THR A 297 25.11 -34.05 -18.17
N ASN A 298 24.85 -35.04 -17.35
CA ASN A 298 25.87 -36.02 -16.94
C ASN A 298 26.11 -36.96 -18.13
N ARG A 299 27.02 -36.56 -19.05
CA ARG A 299 27.60 -37.48 -20.05
C ARG A 299 28.64 -38.29 -19.32
N THR A 300 28.25 -39.45 -18.85
CA THR A 300 29.19 -40.52 -18.53
C THR A 300 29.87 -40.97 -19.82
N SER A 301 31.11 -40.53 -20.03
CA SER A 301 32.05 -41.16 -20.98
C SER A 301 32.50 -42.48 -20.37
N ARG A 302 31.89 -43.59 -20.79
CA ARG A 302 32.59 -44.89 -20.73
C ARG A 302 33.64 -44.89 -21.84
N ARG A 303 34.91 -44.94 -21.48
CA ARG A 303 36.00 -45.48 -22.30
C ARG A 303 36.46 -46.78 -21.66
N ALA A 304 36.57 -47.78 -22.53
CA ALA A 304 37.24 -49.06 -22.53
C ALA A 304 38.19 -49.38 -21.41
#